data_f9205e1080d399a303f8d75e4a00bb75
#
_entry.id   f9205e1080d399a303f8d75e4a00bb75
#
_cell.length_a   1.000
_cell.length_b   1.000
_cell.length_c   1.000
_cell.angle_alpha   90.00
_cell.angle_beta   90.00
_cell.angle_gamma   90.00
#
_symmetry.space_group_name_H-M   'P 1'
#
loop_
_entity.id
_entity.type
_entity.pdbx_description
1 polymer ?
#
loop_
_entity_poly.entity_id
_entity_poly.type
_entity_poly.pdbx_seq_one_letter_code
_entity_poly.pdbx_strand_id
1 'polypeptide(L)'
;MKRYSLPELPYDYAALEPHYSARLLELHHDKHHAAYVAGANATLDKLAEAREKGDFAAINQLQKNLAFHLSGHVLHSLFWLNMSKHGGGEPDGELADAIKESFGSFAGMKGQLTEAGINVQGSGWGALAWEPLRKFLVVEQVYDHQGNIGNGTVPLLVLDMWEREGRLGKGFLEGGELGGRCRASACGAVPRSGAVVGKINLSKMRRKHYG
;
A
#
# COMPACT_ATOMS: atom_id res chain seq x y z
N MET A 1 27.09 -0.11 1.14
CA MET A 1 25.80 0.47 0.68
C MET A 1 24.74 0.20 1.76
N LYS A 2 23.86 1.17 2.06
CA LYS A 2 22.71 0.91 2.95
C LYS A 2 21.76 -0.09 2.29
N ARG A 3 21.28 -1.07 3.06
CA ARG A 3 20.35 -2.11 2.61
C ARG A 3 18.97 -1.88 3.18
N TYR A 4 17.95 -2.32 2.47
CA TYR A 4 16.60 -2.42 2.99
C TYR A 4 16.48 -3.58 3.97
N SER A 5 15.66 -3.42 4.98
CA SER A 5 15.29 -4.45 5.96
C SER A 5 13.78 -4.61 6.01
N LEU A 6 13.31 -5.81 6.26
CA LEU A 6 11.89 -6.06 6.53
C LEU A 6 11.55 -5.35 7.83
N PRO A 7 10.57 -4.42 7.86
CA PRO A 7 10.13 -3.77 9.09
C PRO A 7 9.37 -4.78 9.96
N GLU A 8 9.48 -4.64 11.26
CA GLU A 8 8.62 -5.40 12.18
C GLU A 8 7.16 -4.96 12.06
N LEU A 9 6.24 -5.89 12.30
CA LEU A 9 4.82 -5.57 12.40
C LEU A 9 4.57 -4.79 13.69
N PRO A 10 3.68 -3.77 13.68
CA PRO A 10 3.33 -3.02 14.89
C PRO A 10 2.34 -3.77 15.81
N TYR A 11 2.01 -5.02 15.50
CA TYR A 11 1.05 -5.88 16.19
C TYR A 11 1.35 -7.36 15.94
N ASP A 12 0.81 -8.24 16.79
CA ASP A 12 0.92 -9.69 16.65
C ASP A 12 0.15 -10.21 15.42
N TYR A 13 0.56 -11.35 14.86
CA TYR A 13 -0.10 -11.94 13.68
C TYR A 13 -1.60 -12.18 13.88
N ALA A 14 -2.05 -12.54 15.08
CA ALA A 14 -3.47 -12.76 15.38
C ALA A 14 -4.26 -11.47 15.70
N ALA A 15 -3.61 -10.31 15.76
CA ALA A 15 -4.25 -9.07 16.23
C ALA A 15 -5.39 -8.57 15.34
N LEU A 16 -5.43 -8.97 14.07
CA LEU A 16 -6.42 -8.52 13.10
C LEU A 16 -7.54 -9.55 12.86
N GLU A 17 -7.53 -10.67 13.59
CA GLU A 17 -8.62 -11.64 13.49
C GLU A 17 -9.96 -11.07 14.01
N PRO A 18 -11.10 -11.52 13.45
CA PRO A 18 -11.26 -12.52 12.40
C PRO A 18 -11.10 -11.99 10.96
N HIS A 19 -10.83 -10.70 10.77
CA HIS A 19 -10.83 -10.05 9.45
C HIS A 19 -9.60 -10.40 8.60
N TYR A 20 -8.48 -10.67 9.24
CA TYR A 20 -7.22 -11.07 8.60
C TYR A 20 -6.59 -12.19 9.45
N SER A 21 -6.56 -13.41 8.93
CA SER A 21 -6.07 -14.54 9.72
C SER A 21 -4.58 -14.42 10.03
N ALA A 22 -4.17 -14.91 11.21
CA ALA A 22 -2.77 -14.93 11.63
C ALA A 22 -1.87 -15.61 10.59
N ARG A 23 -2.33 -16.75 10.03
CA ARG A 23 -1.58 -17.49 9.00
C ARG A 23 -1.38 -16.66 7.71
N LEU A 24 -2.42 -15.95 7.27
CA LEU A 24 -2.31 -15.10 6.09
C LEU A 24 -1.36 -13.93 6.33
N LEU A 25 -1.44 -13.32 7.51
CA LEU A 25 -0.57 -12.21 7.89
C LEU A 25 0.90 -12.62 7.96
N GLU A 26 1.20 -13.77 8.57
CA GLU A 26 2.53 -14.36 8.60
C GLU A 26 3.09 -14.60 7.19
N LEU A 27 2.33 -15.27 6.31
CA LEU A 27 2.76 -15.52 4.94
C LEU A 27 2.96 -14.23 4.14
N HIS A 28 2.07 -13.27 4.32
CA HIS A 28 2.13 -12.02 3.58
C HIS A 28 3.30 -11.13 4.03
N HIS A 29 3.62 -11.13 5.30
CA HIS A 29 4.75 -10.40 5.83
C HIS A 29 6.07 -11.16 5.64
N ASP A 30 6.20 -12.37 6.20
CA ASP A 30 7.48 -13.07 6.32
C ASP A 30 7.95 -13.73 5.02
N LYS A 31 7.04 -13.92 4.05
CA LYS A 31 7.41 -14.48 2.75
C LYS A 31 7.24 -13.46 1.64
N HIS A 32 6.06 -12.89 1.49
CA HIS A 32 5.76 -12.02 0.34
C HIS A 32 6.48 -10.68 0.45
N HIS A 33 6.31 -9.94 1.56
CA HIS A 33 7.03 -8.67 1.76
C HIS A 33 8.55 -8.88 1.87
N ALA A 34 9.00 -9.92 2.57
CA ALA A 34 10.42 -10.27 2.65
C ALA A 34 11.05 -10.50 1.27
N ALA A 35 10.32 -11.09 0.32
CA ALA A 35 10.80 -11.30 -1.04
C ALA A 35 11.03 -9.98 -1.79
N TYR A 36 10.21 -8.95 -1.58
CA TYR A 36 10.47 -7.62 -2.15
C TYR A 36 11.71 -6.97 -1.57
N VAL A 37 11.92 -7.08 -0.26
CA VAL A 37 13.13 -6.57 0.40
C VAL A 37 14.39 -7.25 -0.17
N ALA A 38 14.36 -8.58 -0.27
CA ALA A 38 15.46 -9.36 -0.83
C ALA A 38 15.72 -9.01 -2.30
N GLY A 39 14.66 -8.90 -3.11
CA GLY A 39 14.75 -8.54 -4.53
C GLY A 39 15.31 -7.14 -4.76
N ALA A 40 14.89 -6.15 -3.95
CA ALA A 40 15.42 -4.79 -4.01
C ALA A 40 16.94 -4.79 -3.71
N ASN A 41 17.36 -5.44 -2.62
CA ASN A 41 18.78 -5.54 -2.25
C ASN A 41 19.61 -6.26 -3.32
N ALA A 42 19.14 -7.39 -3.82
CA ALA A 42 19.84 -8.13 -4.88
C ALA A 42 19.96 -7.31 -6.17
N THR A 43 18.94 -6.52 -6.50
CA THR A 43 18.98 -5.64 -7.68
C THR A 43 19.98 -4.51 -7.48
N LEU A 44 20.06 -3.92 -6.29
CA LEU A 44 21.05 -2.90 -5.96
C LEU A 44 22.49 -3.44 -6.04
N ASP A 45 22.74 -4.69 -5.61
CA ASP A 45 24.04 -5.33 -5.73
C ASP A 45 24.44 -5.50 -7.21
N LYS A 46 23.51 -5.98 -8.06
CA LYS A 46 23.76 -6.10 -9.51
C LYS A 46 23.99 -4.75 -10.19
N LEU A 47 23.29 -3.70 -9.77
CA LEU A 47 23.53 -2.34 -10.26
C LEU A 47 24.90 -1.80 -9.81
N ALA A 48 25.36 -2.16 -8.62
CA ALA A 48 26.70 -1.81 -8.16
C ALA A 48 27.78 -2.52 -8.99
N GLU A 49 27.61 -3.81 -9.23
CA GLU A 49 28.49 -4.61 -10.08
C GLU A 49 28.56 -4.08 -11.53
N ALA A 50 27.39 -3.73 -12.11
CA ALA A 50 27.32 -3.13 -13.44
C ALA A 50 28.12 -1.81 -13.53
N ARG A 51 28.04 -0.97 -12.50
CA ARG A 51 28.85 0.27 -12.43
C ARG A 51 30.34 -0.01 -12.31
N GLU A 52 30.72 -0.97 -11.48
CA GLU A 52 32.14 -1.34 -11.27
C GLU A 52 32.77 -1.88 -12.56
N LYS A 53 32.02 -2.69 -13.31
CA LYS A 53 32.48 -3.27 -14.58
C LYS A 53 32.32 -2.37 -15.80
N GLY A 54 31.56 -1.28 -15.68
CA GLY A 54 31.16 -0.45 -16.82
C GLY A 54 30.22 -1.17 -17.80
N ASP A 55 29.60 -2.29 -17.37
CA ASP A 55 28.68 -3.09 -18.19
C ASP A 55 27.22 -2.80 -17.83
N PHE A 56 26.53 -2.11 -18.73
CA PHE A 56 25.13 -1.72 -18.59
C PHE A 56 24.18 -2.47 -19.53
N ALA A 57 24.59 -3.59 -20.12
CA ALA A 57 23.75 -4.34 -21.06
C ALA A 57 22.40 -4.75 -20.44
N ALA A 58 22.36 -5.07 -19.15
CA ALA A 58 21.16 -5.45 -18.41
C ALA A 58 20.42 -4.27 -17.75
N ILE A 59 20.79 -3.00 -18.02
CA ILE A 59 20.28 -1.84 -17.25
C ILE A 59 18.77 -1.71 -17.27
N ASN A 60 18.12 -1.96 -18.40
CA ASN A 60 16.66 -1.89 -18.54
C ASN A 60 15.95 -2.86 -17.56
N GLN A 61 16.41 -4.12 -17.54
CA GLN A 61 15.87 -5.14 -16.63
C GLN A 61 16.13 -4.77 -15.17
N LEU A 62 17.35 -4.32 -14.84
CA LEU A 62 17.71 -3.97 -13.48
C LEU A 62 16.89 -2.78 -12.95
N GLN A 63 16.66 -1.76 -13.78
CA GLN A 63 15.84 -0.62 -13.38
C GLN A 63 14.35 -1.00 -13.19
N LYS A 64 13.81 -1.85 -14.06
CA LYS A 64 12.43 -2.37 -13.89
C LYS A 64 12.30 -3.20 -12.62
N ASN A 65 13.26 -4.11 -12.36
CA ASN A 65 13.26 -4.93 -11.16
C ASN A 65 13.39 -4.07 -9.88
N LEU A 66 14.26 -3.05 -9.90
CA LEU A 66 14.39 -2.14 -8.77
C LEU A 66 13.08 -1.40 -8.49
N ALA A 67 12.45 -0.82 -9.52
CA ALA A 67 11.18 -0.13 -9.37
C ALA A 67 10.10 -1.05 -8.80
N PHE A 68 9.97 -2.27 -9.30
CA PHE A 68 9.02 -3.26 -8.83
C PHE A 68 9.25 -3.65 -7.36
N HIS A 69 10.46 -4.09 -7.02
CA HIS A 69 10.75 -4.57 -5.67
C HIS A 69 10.75 -3.44 -4.63
N LEU A 70 11.30 -2.28 -4.98
CA LEU A 70 11.32 -1.13 -4.07
C LEU A 70 9.90 -0.62 -3.79
N SER A 71 9.09 -0.48 -4.82
CA SER A 71 7.69 -0.06 -4.67
C SER A 71 6.87 -1.10 -3.90
N GLY A 72 7.08 -2.39 -4.16
CA GLY A 72 6.46 -3.47 -3.38
C GLY A 72 6.84 -3.37 -1.89
N HIS A 73 8.11 -3.14 -1.58
CA HIS A 73 8.54 -2.93 -0.19
C HIS A 73 7.89 -1.70 0.44
N VAL A 74 7.85 -0.55 -0.24
CA VAL A 74 7.23 0.68 0.26
C VAL A 74 5.74 0.50 0.54
N LEU A 75 4.99 -0.05 -0.43
CA LEU A 75 3.54 -0.21 -0.31
C LEU A 75 3.16 -1.19 0.80
N HIS A 76 3.89 -2.31 0.95
CA HIS A 76 3.65 -3.24 2.05
C HIS A 76 4.04 -2.64 3.41
N SER A 77 5.11 -1.85 3.49
CA SER A 77 5.46 -1.14 4.73
C SER A 77 4.35 -0.20 5.19
N LEU A 78 3.70 0.50 4.25
CA LEU A 78 2.54 1.34 4.54
C LEU A 78 1.31 0.50 4.89
N PHE A 79 1.07 -0.59 4.17
CA PHE A 79 -0.08 -1.47 4.36
C PHE A 79 -0.17 -1.99 5.80
N TRP A 80 0.95 -2.40 6.40
CA TRP A 80 0.99 -2.81 7.81
C TRP A 80 0.61 -1.68 8.76
N LEU A 81 1.04 -0.46 8.47
CA LEU A 81 0.74 0.72 9.28
C LEU A 81 -0.70 1.24 9.08
N ASN A 82 -1.33 0.91 7.96
CA ASN A 82 -2.70 1.31 7.67
C ASN A 82 -3.76 0.41 8.36
N MET A 83 -3.36 -0.73 8.94
CA MET A 83 -4.28 -1.65 9.61
C MET A 83 -4.15 -1.59 11.12
N SER A 84 -5.27 -1.68 11.83
CA SER A 84 -5.31 -1.69 13.29
C SER A 84 -6.56 -2.41 13.80
N LYS A 85 -6.44 -3.15 14.89
CA LYS A 85 -7.57 -3.74 15.61
C LYS A 85 -8.60 -2.70 16.08
N HIS A 86 -8.13 -1.49 16.35
CA HIS A 86 -8.95 -0.39 16.86
C HIS A 86 -9.03 0.76 15.84
N GLY A 87 -8.81 0.45 14.58
CA GLY A 87 -8.90 1.42 13.50
C GLY A 87 -10.34 1.79 13.16
N GLY A 88 -10.48 2.78 12.30
CA GLY A 88 -11.76 3.21 11.73
C GLY A 88 -12.24 4.56 12.20
N GLY A 89 -13.45 4.90 11.74
CA GLY A 89 -14.00 6.24 11.92
C GLY A 89 -13.51 7.23 10.87
N GLU A 90 -13.96 8.46 10.99
CA GLU A 90 -13.48 9.57 10.17
C GLU A 90 -12.21 10.16 10.79
N PRO A 91 -11.26 10.62 10.00
CA PRO A 91 -10.10 11.33 10.53
C PRO A 91 -10.49 12.68 11.09
N ASP A 92 -9.66 13.20 11.98
CA ASP A 92 -9.76 14.53 12.56
C ASP A 92 -8.58 15.42 12.13
N GLY A 93 -8.62 16.70 12.52
CA GLY A 93 -7.55 17.67 12.33
C GLY A 93 -7.14 17.88 10.87
N GLU A 94 -5.84 18.10 10.64
CA GLU A 94 -5.30 18.48 9.32
C GLU A 94 -5.65 17.47 8.20
N LEU A 95 -5.80 16.20 8.51
CA LEU A 95 -6.17 15.20 7.52
C LEU A 95 -7.64 15.33 7.10
N ALA A 96 -8.55 15.59 8.06
CA ALA A 96 -9.96 15.84 7.74
C ALA A 96 -10.13 17.09 6.87
N ASP A 97 -9.39 18.16 7.19
CA ASP A 97 -9.40 19.41 6.41
C ASP A 97 -8.90 19.17 4.99
N ALA A 98 -7.77 18.47 4.82
CA ALA A 98 -7.23 18.14 3.51
C ALA A 98 -8.17 17.24 2.67
N ILE A 99 -8.86 16.29 3.31
CA ILE A 99 -9.88 15.46 2.65
C ILE A 99 -11.06 16.32 2.21
N LYS A 100 -11.54 17.20 3.06
CA LYS A 100 -12.64 18.10 2.73
C LYS A 100 -12.27 19.04 1.57
N GLU A 101 -11.06 19.59 1.59
CA GLU A 101 -10.55 20.44 0.52
C GLU A 101 -10.44 19.70 -0.81
N SER A 102 -9.91 18.47 -0.80
CA SER A 102 -9.61 17.70 -2.01
C SER A 102 -10.81 16.95 -2.59
N PHE A 103 -11.73 16.47 -1.74
CA PHE A 103 -12.83 15.57 -2.12
C PHE A 103 -14.21 16.04 -1.70
N GLY A 104 -14.32 17.19 -1.04
CA GLY A 104 -15.59 17.73 -0.52
C GLY A 104 -16.07 17.07 0.77
N SER A 105 -15.78 15.78 0.98
CA SER A 105 -16.14 15.03 2.19
C SER A 105 -15.33 13.75 2.35
N PHE A 106 -15.32 13.19 3.56
CA PHE A 106 -14.76 11.86 3.82
C PHE A 106 -15.48 10.77 3.02
N ALA A 107 -16.81 10.85 2.92
CA ALA A 107 -17.60 9.90 2.12
C ALA A 107 -17.22 9.97 0.63
N GLY A 108 -17.00 11.15 0.09
CA GLY A 108 -16.52 11.35 -1.29
C GLY A 108 -15.16 10.73 -1.53
N MET A 109 -14.18 11.00 -0.66
CA MET A 109 -12.85 10.39 -0.71
C MET A 109 -12.93 8.87 -0.61
N LYS A 110 -13.68 8.34 0.38
CA LYS A 110 -13.83 6.89 0.60
C LYS A 110 -14.46 6.21 -0.60
N GLY A 111 -15.53 6.81 -1.18
CA GLY A 111 -16.18 6.30 -2.38
C GLY A 111 -15.19 6.23 -3.56
N GLN A 112 -14.47 7.32 -3.83
CA GLN A 112 -13.50 7.38 -4.91
C GLN A 112 -12.35 6.37 -4.73
N LEU A 113 -11.80 6.24 -3.52
CA LEU A 113 -10.74 5.29 -3.20
C LEU A 113 -11.23 3.83 -3.34
N THR A 114 -12.46 3.55 -2.88
CA THR A 114 -13.08 2.23 -3.01
C THR A 114 -13.25 1.85 -4.48
N GLU A 115 -13.84 2.73 -5.29
CA GLU A 115 -14.02 2.48 -6.72
C GLU A 115 -12.68 2.39 -7.47
N ALA A 116 -11.71 3.20 -7.11
CA ALA A 116 -10.37 3.10 -7.67
C ALA A 116 -9.75 1.73 -7.38
N GLY A 117 -9.87 1.22 -6.14
CA GLY A 117 -9.37 -0.10 -5.76
C GLY A 117 -10.08 -1.23 -6.51
N ILE A 118 -11.43 -1.28 -6.45
CA ILE A 118 -12.23 -2.35 -7.05
C ILE A 118 -11.99 -2.47 -8.57
N ASN A 119 -11.76 -1.36 -9.25
CA ASN A 119 -11.59 -1.29 -10.69
C ASN A 119 -10.14 -1.38 -11.16
N VAL A 120 -9.18 -1.72 -10.29
CA VAL A 120 -7.82 -2.06 -10.72
C VAL A 120 -7.86 -3.26 -11.65
N GLN A 121 -7.29 -3.12 -12.84
CA GLN A 121 -7.24 -4.20 -13.83
C GLN A 121 -5.95 -5.00 -13.64
N GLY A 122 -6.08 -6.26 -13.27
CA GLY A 122 -4.95 -7.10 -12.90
C GLY A 122 -4.48 -6.84 -11.46
N SER A 123 -3.18 -6.95 -11.24
CA SER A 123 -2.57 -6.75 -9.92
C SER A 123 -2.32 -5.27 -9.66
N GLY A 124 -2.58 -4.82 -8.44
CA GLY A 124 -2.28 -3.43 -8.08
C GLY A 124 -2.89 -2.98 -6.76
N TRP A 125 -3.02 -1.66 -6.59
CA TRP A 125 -3.45 -1.02 -5.35
C TRP A 125 -4.38 0.16 -5.63
N GLY A 126 -5.32 0.41 -4.74
CA GLY A 126 -5.93 1.72 -4.57
C GLY A 126 -5.10 2.53 -3.57
N ALA A 127 -4.78 3.77 -3.86
CA ALA A 127 -3.99 4.60 -2.97
C ALA A 127 -4.59 5.99 -2.77
N LEU A 128 -4.60 6.47 -1.53
CA LEU A 128 -4.71 7.88 -1.21
C LEU A 128 -3.31 8.44 -1.06
N ALA A 129 -2.96 9.43 -1.86
CA ALA A 129 -1.62 9.99 -1.90
C ALA A 129 -1.61 11.50 -1.70
N TRP A 130 -0.51 12.03 -1.17
CA TRP A 130 -0.22 13.44 -1.08
C TRP A 130 0.50 13.90 -2.34
N GLU A 131 -0.03 14.93 -3.01
CA GLU A 131 0.60 15.61 -4.13
C GLU A 131 1.28 16.89 -3.61
N PRO A 132 2.63 16.98 -3.66
CA PRO A 132 3.36 18.02 -2.95
C PRO A 132 3.39 19.37 -3.65
N LEU A 133 3.16 19.45 -4.98
CA LEU A 133 3.27 20.70 -5.73
C LEU A 133 2.12 21.65 -5.40
N ARG A 134 0.89 21.16 -5.45
CA ARG A 134 -0.31 21.92 -5.05
C ARG A 134 -0.72 21.71 -3.61
N LYS A 135 -0.08 20.73 -2.93
CA LYS A 135 -0.32 20.39 -1.51
C LYS A 135 -1.77 19.92 -1.26
N PHE A 136 -2.23 18.96 -2.03
CA PHE A 136 -3.55 18.37 -1.90
C PHE A 136 -3.50 16.83 -1.96
N LEU A 137 -4.63 16.18 -1.67
CA LEU A 137 -4.77 14.74 -1.73
C LEU A 137 -5.31 14.29 -3.09
N VAL A 138 -4.80 13.17 -3.58
CA VAL A 138 -5.27 12.49 -4.78
C VAL A 138 -5.55 11.02 -4.48
N VAL A 139 -6.44 10.43 -5.26
CA VAL A 139 -6.62 8.97 -5.30
C VAL A 139 -5.96 8.45 -6.57
N GLU A 140 -5.15 7.40 -6.43
CA GLU A 140 -4.43 6.76 -7.51
C GLU A 140 -4.79 5.27 -7.60
N GLN A 141 -4.80 4.73 -8.82
CA GLN A 141 -4.72 3.30 -9.08
C GLN A 141 -3.26 2.97 -9.38
N VAL A 142 -2.62 2.17 -8.55
CA VAL A 142 -1.25 1.73 -8.76
C VAL A 142 -1.29 0.37 -9.45
N TYR A 143 -0.74 0.25 -10.64
CA TYR A 143 -0.62 -1.03 -11.34
C TYR A 143 0.68 -1.72 -10.96
N ASP A 144 0.59 -3.03 -10.75
CA ASP A 144 1.63 -3.79 -10.07
C ASP A 144 2.02 -3.11 -8.75
N HIS A 145 3.22 -2.57 -8.64
CA HIS A 145 3.65 -1.78 -7.49
C HIS A 145 4.13 -0.38 -7.87
N GLN A 146 4.49 -0.15 -9.12
CA GLN A 146 5.21 1.03 -9.59
C GLN A 146 4.56 1.76 -10.76
N GLY A 147 3.52 1.21 -11.34
CA GLY A 147 2.88 1.78 -12.53
C GLY A 147 1.73 2.72 -12.22
N ASN A 148 1.43 3.64 -13.15
CA ASN A 148 0.27 4.53 -13.16
C ASN A 148 0.17 5.46 -11.93
N ILE A 149 1.30 5.93 -11.43
CA ILE A 149 1.37 6.87 -10.31
C ILE A 149 1.79 8.27 -10.79
N GLY A 150 1.34 9.29 -10.09
CA GLY A 150 1.83 10.65 -10.30
C GLY A 150 3.29 10.77 -9.84
N ASN A 151 4.17 11.34 -10.69
CA ASN A 151 5.56 11.53 -10.30
C ASN A 151 5.66 12.49 -9.10
N GLY A 152 6.21 12.00 -7.99
CA GLY A 152 6.39 12.77 -6.76
C GLY A 152 5.23 12.68 -5.77
N THR A 153 4.14 11.96 -6.07
CA THR A 153 3.11 11.67 -5.08
C THR A 153 3.65 10.75 -3.98
N VAL A 154 3.14 10.92 -2.76
CA VAL A 154 3.54 10.15 -1.59
C VAL A 154 2.31 9.38 -1.08
N PRO A 155 2.27 8.04 -1.19
CA PRO A 155 1.14 7.28 -0.71
C PRO A 155 1.02 7.37 0.82
N LEU A 156 -0.21 7.54 1.30
CA LEU A 156 -0.57 7.67 2.72
C LEU A 156 -1.40 6.50 3.21
N LEU A 157 -2.38 6.07 2.40
CA LEU A 157 -3.25 4.94 2.66
C LEU A 157 -3.29 4.08 1.40
N VAL A 158 -3.13 2.77 1.56
CA VAL A 158 -3.09 1.82 0.44
C VAL A 158 -4.02 0.64 0.68
N LEU A 159 -4.70 0.20 -0.38
CA LEU A 159 -5.55 -0.97 -0.43
C LEU A 159 -4.91 -1.98 -1.38
N ASP A 160 -4.53 -3.13 -0.86
CA ASP A 160 -3.93 -4.22 -1.64
C ASP A 160 -5.01 -4.95 -2.45
N MET A 161 -4.91 -4.85 -3.78
CA MET A 161 -5.84 -5.45 -4.75
C MET A 161 -5.20 -6.60 -5.54
N TRP A 162 -4.03 -7.08 -5.11
CA TRP A 162 -3.40 -8.24 -5.72
C TRP A 162 -4.24 -9.50 -5.52
N GLU A 163 -4.53 -10.21 -6.61
CA GLU A 163 -5.14 -11.53 -6.53
C GLU A 163 -4.12 -12.51 -5.95
N ARG A 164 -4.50 -13.13 -4.84
CA ARG A 164 -3.65 -14.14 -4.19
C ARG A 164 -4.08 -15.50 -4.68
N GLU A 165 -3.18 -16.17 -5.41
CA GLU A 165 -3.37 -17.54 -5.81
C GLU A 165 -3.66 -18.43 -4.60
N GLY A 166 -4.75 -19.20 -4.73
CA GLY A 166 -5.11 -20.26 -3.81
C GLY A 166 -5.98 -19.83 -2.63
N ARG A 167 -7.29 -19.86 -2.81
CA ARG A 167 -8.37 -19.97 -1.78
C ARG A 167 -8.36 -19.00 -0.59
N LEU A 168 -7.27 -18.34 -0.25
CA LEU A 168 -7.23 -17.40 0.88
C LEU A 168 -7.90 -16.06 0.52
N GLY A 169 -7.79 -15.60 -0.73
CA GLY A 169 -8.55 -14.45 -1.23
C GLY A 169 -10.04 -14.76 -1.44
N LYS A 170 -10.37 -15.93 -1.98
CA LYS A 170 -11.77 -16.37 -2.18
C LYS A 170 -12.46 -16.71 -0.87
N GLY A 171 -11.79 -17.35 0.08
CA GLY A 171 -12.40 -17.71 1.38
C GLY A 171 -12.71 -16.49 2.25
N PHE A 172 -11.94 -15.43 2.14
CA PHE A 172 -12.25 -14.15 2.77
C PHE A 172 -13.44 -13.44 2.07
N LEU A 173 -13.70 -13.80 0.79
CA LEU A 173 -14.78 -13.29 -0.04
C LEU A 173 -16.09 -14.10 0.10
N GLU A 174 -16.01 -15.39 0.44
CA GLU A 174 -17.14 -16.32 0.47
C GLU A 174 -17.75 -16.51 1.87
N GLY A 175 -17.08 -16.06 2.92
CA GLY A 175 -17.50 -16.22 4.31
C GLY A 175 -18.41 -15.12 4.84
N GLY A 176 -19.67 -15.08 4.42
CA GLY A 176 -20.74 -14.39 5.16
C GLY A 176 -21.35 -13.18 4.48
N GLU A 177 -22.59 -13.32 4.06
CA GLU A 177 -23.66 -12.32 3.89
C GLU A 177 -23.32 -10.91 3.33
N LEU A 178 -22.53 -10.82 2.30
CA LEU A 178 -22.46 -9.62 1.46
C LEU A 178 -22.62 -10.05 0.00
N GLY A 179 -23.86 -10.28 -0.37
CA GLY A 179 -24.24 -10.57 -1.74
C GLY A 179 -23.70 -9.55 -2.72
N GLY A 180 -23.07 -10.05 -3.74
CA GLY A 180 -22.85 -9.32 -4.96
C GLY A 180 -21.48 -8.62 -5.05
N ARG A 181 -20.63 -9.20 -5.86
CA ARG A 181 -19.44 -8.56 -6.45
C ARG A 181 -18.32 -8.24 -5.49
N CYS A 182 -17.76 -9.27 -5.00
CA CYS A 182 -16.71 -9.15 -4.02
C CYS A 182 -15.32 -9.30 -4.61
N ARG A 183 -14.88 -8.30 -5.34
CA ARG A 183 -13.51 -7.83 -5.23
C ARG A 183 -13.40 -6.87 -4.05
N ALA A 184 -14.46 -6.80 -3.27
CA ALA A 184 -14.68 -5.85 -2.16
C ALA A 184 -14.17 -6.34 -0.82
N SER A 185 -13.42 -7.42 -0.71
CA SER A 185 -12.93 -7.85 0.60
C SER A 185 -11.63 -7.20 1.01
N ALA A 186 -10.84 -6.70 0.09
CA ALA A 186 -9.86 -5.67 0.46
C ALA A 186 -10.58 -4.37 0.86
N CYS A 187 -11.78 -4.10 0.31
CA CYS A 187 -12.69 -3.07 0.80
C CYS A 187 -13.45 -3.49 2.06
N GLY A 188 -13.50 -4.77 2.42
CA GLY A 188 -13.99 -5.27 3.70
C GLY A 188 -12.98 -5.04 4.83
N ALA A 189 -11.71 -4.83 4.53
CA ALA A 189 -10.74 -4.24 5.44
C ALA A 189 -10.92 -2.71 5.60
N VAL A 190 -11.85 -2.09 4.88
CA VAL A 190 -12.59 -0.91 5.30
C VAL A 190 -13.90 -1.43 5.90
N PRO A 191 -13.98 -1.81 7.19
CA PRO A 191 -15.18 -2.36 7.78
C PRO A 191 -16.30 -1.35 7.65
N ARG A 192 -17.53 -1.83 7.47
CA ARG A 192 -18.73 -1.00 7.67
C ARG A 192 -18.81 -0.41 9.08
N SER A 193 -18.02 -0.91 10.03
CA SER A 193 -17.71 -0.33 11.32
C SER A 193 -16.26 0.09 11.32
N GLY A 194 -16.00 1.24 10.80
CA GLY A 194 -14.96 2.16 11.23
C GLY A 194 -13.54 1.68 11.58
N ALA A 195 -12.95 0.65 11.02
CA ALA A 195 -11.56 0.30 11.29
C ALA A 195 -10.68 0.57 10.07
N VAL A 196 -9.86 1.50 10.12
CA VAL A 196 -8.60 1.82 9.44
C VAL A 196 -8.47 3.32 9.19
N VAL A 197 -7.76 4.00 10.01
CA VAL A 197 -6.69 4.96 9.68
C VAL A 197 -5.91 5.17 10.99
N GLY A 198 -4.72 4.57 11.07
CA GLY A 198 -3.73 4.99 12.07
C GLY A 198 -3.48 6.48 11.88
N LYS A 199 -3.24 7.22 12.97
CA LYS A 199 -3.04 8.69 12.94
C LYS A 199 -1.98 9.08 11.92
N ILE A 200 -2.40 9.47 10.72
CA ILE A 200 -1.53 10.06 9.70
C ILE A 200 -1.20 11.47 10.16
N ASN A 201 0.04 11.72 10.54
CA ASN A 201 0.49 13.03 10.99
C ASN A 201 1.12 13.80 9.82
N LEU A 202 0.31 14.59 9.11
CA LEU A 202 0.74 15.43 7.99
C LEU A 202 1.79 16.48 8.40
N SER A 203 1.83 16.90 9.67
CA SER A 203 2.79 17.89 10.14
C SER A 203 4.24 17.36 10.12
N LYS A 204 4.43 16.06 10.29
CA LYS A 204 5.74 15.40 10.15
C LYS A 204 6.20 15.30 8.70
N MET A 205 5.28 15.27 7.74
CA MET A 205 5.61 15.19 6.32
C MET A 205 6.02 16.54 5.74
N ARG A 206 5.44 17.65 6.21
CA ARG A 206 5.81 19.00 5.79
C ARG A 206 7.26 19.37 6.11
N ARG A 207 7.87 18.76 7.14
CA ARG A 207 9.24 19.10 7.59
C ARG A 207 10.35 18.23 7.02
N LYS A 208 10.05 17.10 6.39
CA LYS A 208 11.09 16.12 5.97
C LYS A 208 11.46 16.16 4.50
N HIS A 209 10.70 16.79 3.63
CA HIS A 209 10.88 16.60 2.19
C HIS A 209 11.19 17.87 1.38
N TYR A 210 11.01 19.07 1.92
CA TYR A 210 11.32 20.33 1.22
C TYR A 210 11.66 21.45 2.23
N GLY A 211 12.79 21.32 2.89
CA GLY A 211 13.48 22.36 3.62
C GLY A 211 14.71 22.79 2.84
#